data_1adad49e65a68659927f3414c9dbd4c0
#
_entry.id   1adad49e65a68659927f3414c9dbd4c0
#
_cell.length_a   1.000
_cell.length_b   1.000
_cell.length_c   1.000
_cell.angle_alpha   90.00
_cell.angle_beta   90.00
_cell.angle_gamma   90.00
#
_symmetry.space_group_name_H-M   'P 1'
#
loop_
_entity.id
_entity.type
_entity.pdbx_description
1 polymer ?
#
loop_
_entity_poly.entity_id
_entity_poly.type
_entity_poly.pdbx_seq_one_letter_code
_entity_poly.pdbx_strand_id
1 'polypeptide(L)'
;MPQTQTKEFLSNHPLFRTDDLDEARHCVTQKFCDHKLFLSSKGDQLSVHHNHVAGKYVSVNYLHYGANVQINPGMLERFYLLQIPLSGHALVRHRGKDIVANRKTATLLNPDRETDMIWHKNIIFL
;
A
#
# COMPACT_ATOMS: atom_id res chain seq x y z
N MET A 1 -5.01 28.59 7.39
CA MET A 1 -5.66 27.50 8.11
C MET A 1 -4.73 26.28 8.14
N PRO A 2 -4.39 25.82 9.33
CA PRO A 2 -3.50 24.67 9.38
C PRO A 2 -4.20 23.46 8.79
N GLN A 3 -3.53 22.79 7.87
CA GLN A 3 -4.00 21.52 7.35
C GLN A 3 -3.66 20.42 8.37
N THR A 4 -4.64 19.58 8.66
CA THR A 4 -4.37 18.40 9.44
C THR A 4 -3.56 17.46 8.58
N GLN A 5 -2.29 17.28 8.91
CA GLN A 5 -1.43 16.32 8.22
C GLN A 5 -1.52 14.97 8.92
N THR A 6 -1.64 13.92 8.13
CA THR A 6 -1.56 12.57 8.66
C THR A 6 -0.13 12.33 9.14
N LYS A 7 0.01 11.94 10.39
CA LYS A 7 1.32 11.65 10.97
C LYS A 7 1.93 10.43 10.28
N GLU A 8 3.21 10.53 9.93
CA GLU A 8 3.94 9.38 9.44
C GLU A 8 4.26 8.45 10.60
N PHE A 9 3.78 7.21 10.52
CA PHE A 9 4.07 6.17 11.50
C PHE A 9 5.36 5.46 11.16
N LEU A 10 6.06 4.96 12.17
CA LEU A 10 7.30 4.21 12.03
C LEU A 10 8.40 5.03 11.34
N SER A 11 8.40 6.35 11.56
CA SER A 11 9.36 7.25 10.90
C SER A 11 10.81 6.97 11.33
N ASN A 12 11.01 6.32 12.48
CA ASN A 12 12.34 5.89 12.95
C ASN A 12 12.78 4.56 12.35
N HIS A 13 11.96 3.94 11.50
CA HIS A 13 12.22 2.66 10.85
C HIS A 13 12.03 2.74 9.34
N PRO A 14 12.71 3.69 8.66
CA PRO A 14 12.56 3.80 7.21
C PRO A 14 13.18 2.58 6.53
N LEU A 15 12.44 1.99 5.60
CA LEU A 15 12.93 0.90 4.76
C LEU A 15 13.54 1.47 3.48
N PHE A 16 12.76 2.28 2.76
CA PHE A 16 13.25 2.97 1.58
C PHE A 16 12.36 4.16 1.22
N ARG A 17 12.93 5.05 0.41
CA ARG A 17 12.23 6.15 -0.24
C ARG A 17 12.69 6.20 -1.68
N THR A 18 11.76 6.36 -2.61
CA THR A 18 12.10 6.43 -4.03
C THR A 18 11.03 7.18 -4.81
N ASP A 19 11.43 7.75 -5.93
CA ASP A 19 10.52 8.31 -6.93
C ASP A 19 10.49 7.46 -8.22
N ASP A 20 11.19 6.34 -8.24
CA ASP A 20 11.30 5.43 -9.37
C ASP A 20 10.32 4.28 -9.22
N LEU A 21 9.46 4.09 -10.25
CA LEU A 21 8.42 3.07 -10.23
C LEU A 21 8.98 1.65 -10.14
N ASP A 22 10.02 1.35 -10.92
CA ASP A 22 10.62 0.01 -10.93
C ASP A 22 11.33 -0.30 -9.63
N GLU A 23 12.04 0.67 -9.07
CA GLU A 23 12.69 0.53 -7.77
C GLU A 23 11.64 0.32 -6.67
N ALA A 24 10.54 1.08 -6.70
CA ALA A 24 9.46 0.92 -5.74
C ALA A 24 8.88 -0.49 -5.80
N ARG A 25 8.56 -0.97 -7.02
CA ARG A 25 8.04 -2.32 -7.21
C ARG A 25 9.00 -3.37 -6.68
N HIS A 26 10.28 -3.24 -7.00
CA HIS A 26 11.31 -4.18 -6.55
C HIS A 26 11.42 -4.20 -5.02
N CYS A 27 11.51 -3.04 -4.38
CA CYS A 27 11.68 -2.94 -2.94
C CYS A 27 10.45 -3.43 -2.18
N VAL A 28 9.25 -3.12 -2.65
CA VAL A 28 8.02 -3.58 -2.00
C VAL A 28 7.85 -5.10 -2.16
N THR A 29 8.24 -5.64 -3.30
CA THR A 29 8.22 -7.10 -3.55
C THR A 29 9.05 -7.85 -2.50
N GLN A 30 10.17 -7.29 -2.04
CA GLN A 30 11.03 -7.93 -1.04
C GLN A 30 10.32 -8.19 0.29
N LYS A 31 9.32 -7.36 0.64
CA LYS A 31 8.62 -7.43 1.92
C LYS A 31 7.26 -8.10 1.84
N PHE A 32 6.67 -8.15 0.67
CA PHE A 32 5.34 -8.71 0.47
C PHE A 32 5.38 -9.89 -0.52
N CYS A 33 5.15 -9.62 -1.79
CA CYS A 33 5.12 -10.63 -2.85
C CYS A 33 5.30 -9.95 -4.19
N ASP A 34 5.54 -10.75 -5.22
CA ASP A 34 5.55 -10.26 -6.58
C ASP A 34 4.21 -9.60 -6.91
N HIS A 35 4.26 -8.48 -7.59
CA HIS A 35 3.08 -7.76 -8.00
C HIS A 35 3.40 -6.90 -9.21
N LYS A 36 2.34 -6.48 -9.90
CA LYS A 36 2.43 -5.47 -10.95
C LYS A 36 2.11 -4.12 -10.34
N LEU A 37 2.83 -3.10 -10.76
CA LEU A 37 2.66 -1.73 -10.27
C LEU A 37 2.66 -0.78 -11.44
N PHE A 38 1.58 0.01 -11.56
CA PHE A 38 1.40 0.98 -12.64
C PHE A 38 0.97 2.32 -12.07
N LEU A 39 1.40 3.40 -12.71
CA LEU A 39 0.82 4.72 -12.48
C LEU A 39 -0.54 4.77 -13.17
N SER A 40 -1.58 5.14 -12.43
CA SER A 40 -2.94 5.23 -12.96
C SER A 40 -3.20 6.52 -13.71
N SER A 41 -2.46 7.58 -13.40
CA SER A 41 -2.63 8.90 -13.99
C SER A 41 -1.31 9.41 -14.53
N LYS A 42 -1.32 9.88 -15.77
CA LYS A 42 -0.14 10.53 -16.36
C LYS A 42 0.11 11.85 -15.64
N GLY A 43 1.38 12.16 -15.43
CA GLY A 43 1.79 13.42 -14.81
C GLY A 43 1.89 13.38 -13.29
N ASP A 44 1.43 12.32 -12.64
CA ASP A 44 1.64 12.14 -11.21
C ASP A 44 3.12 11.86 -10.94
N GLN A 45 3.65 12.52 -9.93
CA GLN A 45 5.00 12.26 -9.46
C GLN A 45 4.95 11.24 -8.34
N LEU A 46 5.64 10.13 -8.56
CA LEU A 46 5.77 9.08 -7.57
C LEU A 46 6.70 9.56 -6.44
N SER A 47 6.29 9.37 -5.21
CA SER A 47 7.12 9.62 -4.04
C SER A 47 6.78 8.57 -2.99
N VAL A 48 7.51 7.47 -3.01
CA VAL A 48 7.21 6.30 -2.18
C VAL A 48 7.95 6.39 -0.86
N HIS A 49 7.20 6.21 0.22
CA HIS A 49 7.75 6.08 1.57
C HIS A 49 7.28 4.75 2.14
N HIS A 50 8.22 3.88 2.48
CA HIS A 50 7.93 2.59 3.10
C HIS A 50 8.73 2.47 4.39
N ASN A 51 8.04 2.39 5.51
CA ASN A 51 8.62 2.15 6.83
C ASN A 51 8.20 0.75 7.27
N HIS A 52 9.08 0.06 7.97
CA HIS A 52 8.86 -1.37 8.26
C HIS A 52 9.49 -1.76 9.60
N VAL A 53 8.72 -2.49 10.39
CA VAL A 53 9.21 -3.15 11.61
C VAL A 53 8.84 -4.62 11.54
N ALA A 54 9.83 -5.48 11.62
CA ALA A 54 9.62 -6.92 11.64
C ALA A 54 9.40 -7.42 13.05
N GLY A 55 8.32 -8.16 13.27
CA GLY A 55 8.09 -8.91 14.50
C GLY A 55 8.32 -10.40 14.25
N LYS A 56 8.13 -11.21 15.28
CA LYS A 56 8.31 -12.66 15.17
C LYS A 56 7.25 -13.30 14.26
N TYR A 57 6.01 -12.90 14.39
CA TYR A 57 4.89 -13.47 13.63
C TYR A 57 4.18 -12.45 12.76
N VAL A 58 4.38 -11.17 13.01
CA VAL A 58 3.70 -10.06 12.35
C VAL A 58 4.72 -8.99 12.02
N SER A 59 4.61 -8.41 10.85
CA SER A 59 5.34 -7.18 10.53
C SER A 59 4.36 -6.02 10.41
N VAL A 60 4.81 -4.82 10.72
CA VAL A 60 4.03 -3.60 10.59
C VAL A 60 4.69 -2.71 9.56
N ASN A 61 3.88 -2.20 8.64
CA ASN A 61 4.37 -1.41 7.52
C ASN A 61 3.55 -0.13 7.39
N TYR A 62 4.24 0.95 7.08
CA TYR A 62 3.65 2.21 6.66
C TYR A 62 4.02 2.40 5.20
N LEU A 63 3.04 2.58 4.32
CA LEU A 63 3.29 2.65 2.89
C LEU A 63 2.47 3.76 2.25
N HIS A 64 3.16 4.62 1.51
CA HIS A 64 2.58 5.75 0.80
C HIS A 64 3.28 5.89 -0.55
N TYR A 65 2.52 5.96 -1.63
CA TYR A 65 3.08 6.11 -2.98
C TYR A 65 3.13 7.55 -3.47
N GLY A 66 2.24 8.42 -3.00
CA GLY A 66 2.21 9.82 -3.42
C GLY A 66 1.66 10.06 -4.82
N ALA A 67 1.14 9.02 -5.46
CA ALA A 67 0.55 9.06 -6.79
C ALA A 67 -0.61 8.07 -6.85
N ASN A 68 -1.49 8.22 -7.84
CA ASN A 68 -2.51 7.21 -8.10
C ASN A 68 -1.83 5.99 -8.73
N VAL A 69 -1.91 4.85 -8.09
CA VAL A 69 -1.26 3.62 -8.57
C VAL A 69 -2.24 2.46 -8.63
N GLN A 70 -1.98 1.57 -9.56
CA GLN A 70 -2.66 0.28 -9.66
C GLN A 70 -1.69 -0.79 -9.20
N ILE A 71 -2.14 -1.62 -8.27
CA ILE A 71 -1.33 -2.69 -7.69
C ILE A 71 -2.06 -4.01 -7.91
N ASN A 72 -1.40 -4.94 -8.61
CA ASN A 72 -1.97 -6.24 -8.93
C ASN A 72 -1.07 -7.34 -8.39
N PRO A 73 -1.24 -7.74 -7.14
CA PRO A 73 -0.42 -8.80 -6.54
C PRO A 73 -0.84 -10.21 -6.95
N GLY A 74 -2.05 -10.38 -7.51
CA GLY A 74 -2.60 -11.70 -7.69
C GLY A 74 -2.97 -12.31 -6.35
N MET A 75 -2.40 -13.47 -6.03
CA MET A 75 -2.56 -14.09 -4.71
C MET A 75 -1.35 -13.77 -3.83
N LEU A 76 -1.60 -13.47 -2.56
CA LEU A 76 -0.54 -13.21 -1.59
C LEU A 76 0.23 -14.50 -1.23
N GLU A 77 -0.47 -15.62 -1.21
CA GLU A 77 0.03 -17.00 -1.02
C GLU A 77 0.51 -17.35 0.38
N ARG A 78 1.32 -16.49 1.01
CA ARG A 78 2.04 -16.85 2.24
C ARG A 78 1.59 -16.13 3.50
N PHE A 79 0.75 -15.10 3.36
CA PHE A 79 0.39 -14.27 4.51
C PHE A 79 -0.99 -13.64 4.32
N TYR A 80 -1.58 -13.28 5.45
CA TYR A 80 -2.75 -12.40 5.47
C TYR A 80 -2.26 -10.96 5.50
N LEU A 81 -2.97 -10.07 4.81
CA LEU A 81 -2.64 -8.65 4.82
C LEU A 81 -3.81 -7.85 5.36
N LEU A 82 -3.60 -7.23 6.52
CA LEU A 82 -4.55 -6.27 7.08
C LEU A 82 -4.10 -4.88 6.67
N GLN A 83 -4.95 -4.19 5.91
CA GLN A 83 -4.67 -2.84 5.43
C GLN A 83 -5.57 -1.86 6.16
N ILE A 84 -4.96 -0.91 6.86
CA ILE A 84 -5.67 0.12 7.62
C ILE A 84 -5.36 1.47 6.99
N PRO A 85 -6.31 2.07 6.24
CA PRO A 85 -6.08 3.39 5.66
C PRO A 85 -6.01 4.46 6.74
N LEU A 86 -4.96 5.28 6.70
CA LEU A 86 -4.79 6.42 7.59
C LEU A 86 -5.36 7.70 6.96
N SER A 87 -5.42 7.76 5.64
CA SER A 87 -6.01 8.87 4.88
C SER A 87 -6.37 8.38 3.48
N GLY A 88 -7.21 9.15 2.77
CA GLY A 88 -7.57 8.84 1.39
C GLY A 88 -8.45 7.62 1.24
N HIS A 89 -8.44 7.05 0.04
CA HIS A 89 -9.22 5.86 -0.27
C HIS A 89 -8.50 4.99 -1.30
N ALA A 90 -8.88 3.73 -1.34
CA ALA A 90 -8.44 2.76 -2.34
C ALA A 90 -9.63 1.89 -2.75
N LEU A 91 -9.64 1.49 -4.02
CA LEU A 91 -10.56 0.47 -4.49
C LEU A 91 -9.84 -0.87 -4.43
N VAL A 92 -10.39 -1.80 -3.69
CA VAL A 92 -9.81 -3.13 -3.51
C VAL A 92 -10.79 -4.17 -4.04
N ARG A 93 -10.35 -4.94 -5.04
CA ARG A 93 -11.11 -6.10 -5.53
C ARG A 93 -10.49 -7.34 -4.92
N HIS A 94 -11.26 -8.04 -4.12
CA HIS A 94 -10.82 -9.25 -3.43
C HIS A 94 -11.96 -10.27 -3.43
N ARG A 95 -11.67 -11.49 -3.81
CA ARG A 95 -12.65 -12.56 -3.91
C ARG A 95 -13.81 -12.20 -4.84
N GLY A 96 -13.51 -11.44 -5.92
CA GLY A 96 -14.51 -10.99 -6.87
C GLY A 96 -15.43 -9.87 -6.38
N LYS A 97 -15.16 -9.31 -5.21
CA LYS A 97 -15.94 -8.20 -4.64
C LYS A 97 -15.13 -6.92 -4.61
N ASP A 98 -15.79 -5.81 -4.91
CA ASP A 98 -15.21 -4.48 -4.86
C ASP A 98 -15.48 -3.86 -3.50
N ILE A 99 -14.41 -3.38 -2.85
CA ILE A 99 -14.48 -2.75 -1.54
C ILE A 99 -13.79 -1.39 -1.64
N VAL A 100 -14.43 -0.34 -1.15
CA VAL A 100 -13.78 0.95 -0.99
C VAL A 100 -13.18 1.00 0.41
N ALA A 101 -11.85 0.97 0.47
CA ALA A 101 -11.12 1.11 1.73
C ALA A 101 -10.90 2.60 2.01
N ASN A 102 -11.15 3.01 3.23
CA ASN A 102 -10.94 4.38 3.70
C ASN A 102 -10.72 4.37 5.21
N ARG A 103 -10.68 5.54 5.84
CA ARG A 103 -10.44 5.64 7.27
C ARG A 103 -11.47 4.91 8.14
N LYS A 104 -12.62 4.60 7.58
CA LYS A 104 -13.70 3.88 8.30
C LYS A 104 -13.77 2.40 7.95
N THR A 105 -13.05 1.97 6.92
CA THR A 105 -13.14 0.61 6.41
C THR A 105 -11.75 0.08 6.09
N ALA A 106 -11.24 -0.79 6.94
CA ALA A 106 -10.02 -1.55 6.69
C ALA A 106 -10.35 -2.80 5.87
N THR A 107 -9.33 -3.40 5.25
CA THR A 107 -9.48 -4.64 4.50
C THR A 107 -8.56 -5.71 5.04
N LEU A 108 -9.06 -6.94 5.10
CA LEU A 108 -8.25 -8.12 5.40
C LEU A 108 -8.22 -9.00 4.15
N LEU A 109 -7.02 -9.15 3.60
CA LEU A 109 -6.81 -9.91 2.37
C LEU A 109 -6.33 -11.32 2.69
N ASN A 110 -7.02 -12.31 2.14
CA ASN A 110 -6.67 -13.72 2.33
C ASN A 110 -5.59 -14.15 1.34
N PRO A 111 -4.66 -15.02 1.74
CA PRO A 111 -3.55 -15.42 0.88
C PRO A 111 -3.94 -16.26 -0.33
N ASP A 112 -5.10 -16.91 -0.32
CA ASP A 112 -5.55 -17.84 -1.36
C ASP A 112 -6.56 -17.23 -2.34
N ARG A 113 -6.71 -15.90 -2.34
CA ARG A 113 -7.65 -15.20 -3.21
C ARG A 113 -6.96 -14.12 -4.01
N GLU A 114 -7.35 -13.96 -5.26
CA GLU A 114 -6.84 -12.89 -6.11
C GLU A 114 -7.27 -11.52 -5.59
N THR A 115 -6.35 -10.58 -5.68
CA THR A 115 -6.56 -9.20 -5.25
C THR A 115 -6.02 -8.24 -6.31
N ASP A 116 -6.81 -7.23 -6.62
CA ASP A 116 -6.40 -6.09 -7.44
C ASP A 116 -6.77 -4.82 -6.71
N MET A 117 -5.92 -3.80 -6.81
CA MET A 117 -6.12 -2.57 -6.06
C MET A 117 -5.81 -1.35 -6.93
N ILE A 118 -6.59 -0.28 -6.70
CA ILE A 118 -6.29 1.05 -7.20
C ILE A 118 -6.18 1.96 -5.97
N TRP A 119 -4.98 2.47 -5.73
CA TRP A 119 -4.70 3.35 -4.61
C TRP A 119 -4.72 4.80 -5.08
N HIS A 120 -5.55 5.61 -4.46
CA HIS A 120 -5.55 7.05 -4.69
C HIS A 120 -4.25 7.67 -4.13
N LYS A 121 -3.78 8.76 -4.76
CA LYS A 121 -2.50 9.40 -4.39
C LYS A 121 -2.39 9.82 -2.93
N ASN A 122 -3.52 10.08 -2.28
CA ASN A 122 -3.54 10.50 -0.88
C ASN A 122 -3.68 9.33 0.09
N ILE A 123 -3.76 8.09 -0.39
CA ILE A 123 -3.90 6.93 0.49
C ILE A 123 -2.58 6.66 1.21
N ILE A 124 -2.69 6.40 2.49
CA ILE A 124 -1.57 5.96 3.33
C ILE A 124 -2.08 4.75 4.09
N PHE A 125 -1.39 3.63 3.97
CA PHE A 125 -1.75 2.41 4.69
C PHE A 125 -0.78 2.12 5.83
N LEU A 126 -1.35 1.59 6.88
CA LEU A 126 -0.60 1.03 7.99
C LEU A 126 -0.73 -0.49 7.96
#